data_988a0cce1b4b6d8d8d240a4f22af9283
#
_entry.id   988a0cce1b4b6d8d8d240a4f22af9283
#
_cell.length_a   1.000
_cell.length_b   1.000
_cell.length_c   1.000
_cell.angle_alpha   90.00
_cell.angle_beta   90.00
_cell.angle_gamma   90.00
#
_symmetry.space_group_name_H-M   'P 1'
#
loop_
_entity.id
_entity.type
_entity.pdbx_description
1 polymer ?
#
loop_
_entity_poly.entity_id
_entity_poly.type
_entity_poly.pdbx_seq_one_letter_code
_entity_poly.pdbx_strand_id
1 'polypeptide(L)'
;LVDASIVRQTGILQNQERIHLCYSLNRNRVMQIKVTDHHTAEALSHFQLKKGDLVMADAGYGTAQNYIYAQDLQADVIVRITPKNFCLYNEDNEKISLVSLLKQAQERGNGTVDVFGFCKYKNRTGFVRVIAQKLPPEQAEKSQKRRKRKASKNQRKITEDTLLCAGYIVVATSLGVEYSGEEILHLYRSRWQVELLFKRFKQSFSITRVKAGSTRYAETLVLLQLIIWIIAEHQAFEFERYLRENDENRNTVYSIYENSRIAFIQIKTILCLEWSLFVDPADKEYMRFLSQRKRWRISQNEEFHTTVLSGLLA
;
A
#
# COMPACT_ATOMS: atom_id res chain seq x y z
N LEU A 1 3.39 -0.53 -6.10
CA LEU A 1 2.52 -0.77 -4.94
C LEU A 1 1.07 -0.88 -5.39
N VAL A 2 0.33 -1.83 -4.84
CA VAL A 2 -1.12 -1.94 -5.07
C VAL A 2 -1.88 -1.97 -3.75
N ASP A 3 -3.03 -1.33 -3.73
CA ASP A 3 -3.92 -1.29 -2.57
C ASP A 3 -5.35 -0.94 -3.01
N ALA A 4 -6.33 -1.12 -2.13
CA ALA A 4 -7.70 -0.73 -2.38
C ALA A 4 -8.32 -0.01 -1.20
N SER A 5 -9.23 0.90 -1.48
CA SER A 5 -9.92 1.67 -0.47
C SER A 5 -11.39 1.88 -0.80
N ILE A 6 -12.24 1.84 0.22
CA ILE A 6 -13.67 2.03 0.05
C ILE A 6 -14.03 3.50 0.24
N VAL A 7 -14.82 4.02 -0.69
CA VAL A 7 -15.51 5.32 -0.60
C VAL A 7 -16.98 5.04 -0.35
N ARG A 8 -17.55 5.69 0.66
CA ARG A 8 -18.96 5.55 1.02
C ARG A 8 -19.76 6.71 0.44
N GLN A 9 -20.87 6.39 -0.17
CA GLN A 9 -21.86 7.39 -0.52
C GLN A 9 -22.76 7.68 0.69
N THR A 10 -23.10 8.92 0.91
CA THR A 10 -24.07 9.33 1.94
C THR A 10 -25.38 9.69 1.25
N GLY A 11 -26.47 9.11 1.66
CA GLY A 11 -27.81 9.35 1.10
C GLY A 11 -28.65 8.06 1.16
N ILE A 12 -29.77 8.07 0.44
CA ILE A 12 -30.79 6.99 0.48
C ILE A 12 -30.24 5.64 0.03
N LEU A 13 -29.22 5.61 -0.83
CA LEU A 13 -28.74 4.37 -1.46
C LEU A 13 -27.59 3.69 -0.74
N GLN A 14 -26.89 4.32 0.20
CA GLN A 14 -25.73 3.77 0.97
C GLN A 14 -24.72 2.97 0.12
N ASN A 15 -24.65 3.22 -1.18
CA ASN A 15 -23.74 2.53 -2.08
C ASN A 15 -22.28 2.80 -1.69
N GLN A 16 -21.44 1.80 -1.89
CA GLN A 16 -20.01 1.86 -1.58
C GLN A 16 -19.23 1.45 -2.81
N GLU A 17 -18.32 2.32 -3.22
CA GLU A 17 -17.38 2.05 -4.30
C GLU A 17 -16.04 1.63 -3.72
N ARG A 18 -15.36 0.71 -4.39
CA ARG A 18 -13.99 0.34 -4.08
C ARG A 18 -13.07 0.88 -5.16
N ILE A 19 -12.09 1.66 -4.74
CA ILE A 19 -11.04 2.18 -5.60
C ILE A 19 -9.82 1.28 -5.44
N HIS A 20 -9.43 0.62 -6.51
CA HIS A 20 -8.19 -0.13 -6.63
C HIS A 20 -7.14 0.78 -7.28
N LEU A 21 -5.94 0.84 -6.71
CA LEU A 21 -4.90 1.76 -7.12
C LEU A 21 -3.55 1.04 -7.25
N CYS A 22 -2.88 1.31 -8.35
CA CYS A 22 -1.47 0.94 -8.57
C CYS A 22 -0.62 2.21 -8.57
N TYR A 23 0.38 2.25 -7.69
CA TYR A 23 1.31 3.37 -7.52
C TYR A 23 2.74 2.90 -7.78
N SER A 24 3.47 3.61 -8.63
CA SER A 24 4.88 3.37 -8.90
C SER A 24 5.74 4.16 -7.93
N LEU A 25 6.56 3.47 -7.13
CA LEU A 25 7.57 4.10 -6.27
C LEU A 25 8.64 4.81 -7.10
N ASN A 26 9.15 4.16 -8.16
CA ASN A 26 10.22 4.71 -8.99
C ASN A 26 9.80 6.00 -9.70
N ARG A 27 8.53 6.07 -10.13
CA ARG A 27 7.98 7.22 -10.84
C ARG A 27 7.24 8.19 -9.92
N ASN A 28 7.09 7.82 -8.66
CA ASN A 28 6.35 8.55 -7.63
C ASN A 28 4.97 9.04 -8.11
N ARG A 29 4.24 8.18 -8.82
CA ARG A 29 2.93 8.52 -9.40
C ARG A 29 1.97 7.35 -9.45
N VAL A 30 0.69 7.68 -9.50
CA VAL A 30 -0.38 6.73 -9.77
C VAL A 30 -0.29 6.26 -11.22
N MET A 31 -0.25 4.95 -11.42
CA MET A 31 -0.13 4.32 -12.73
C MET A 31 -1.46 3.82 -13.26
N GLN A 32 -2.27 3.23 -12.39
CA GLN A 32 -3.55 2.66 -12.77
C GLN A 32 -4.56 2.83 -11.64
N ILE A 33 -5.80 3.11 -12.01
CA ILE A 33 -6.95 3.13 -11.10
C ILE A 33 -8.08 2.30 -11.72
N LYS A 34 -8.77 1.54 -10.87
CA LYS A 34 -10.01 0.86 -11.23
C LYS A 34 -11.03 1.10 -10.13
N VAL A 35 -12.22 1.49 -10.52
CA VAL A 35 -13.37 1.62 -9.61
C VAL A 35 -14.28 0.43 -9.80
N THR A 36 -14.72 -0.18 -8.70
CA THR A 36 -15.62 -1.32 -8.70
C THR A 36 -16.62 -1.17 -7.55
N ASP A 37 -17.66 -1.98 -7.54
CA ASP A 37 -18.50 -2.12 -6.36
C ASP A 37 -17.69 -2.65 -5.17
N HIS A 38 -18.20 -2.43 -3.96
CA HIS A 38 -17.47 -2.79 -2.72
C HIS A 38 -17.40 -4.31 -2.46
N HIS A 39 -18.21 -5.12 -3.15
CA HIS A 39 -18.19 -6.58 -3.05
C HIS A 39 -17.08 -7.20 -3.90
N THR A 40 -16.62 -6.49 -4.93
CA THR A 40 -15.52 -6.94 -5.77
C THR A 40 -14.26 -7.14 -4.94
N ALA A 41 -13.68 -8.34 -4.99
CA ALA A 41 -12.50 -8.69 -4.21
C ALA A 41 -11.25 -7.93 -4.68
N GLU A 42 -10.31 -7.77 -3.77
CA GLU A 42 -8.97 -7.28 -4.07
C GLU A 42 -8.21 -8.34 -4.88
N ALA A 43 -7.90 -8.02 -6.13
CA ALA A 43 -7.24 -8.94 -7.05
C ALA A 43 -6.18 -8.23 -7.89
N LEU A 44 -5.01 -8.87 -8.07
CA LEU A 44 -3.95 -8.35 -8.94
C LEU A 44 -4.38 -8.30 -10.42
N SER A 45 -5.36 -9.11 -10.81
CA SER A 45 -5.97 -9.06 -12.15
C SER A 45 -6.75 -7.78 -12.47
N HIS A 46 -6.91 -6.89 -11.49
CA HIS A 46 -7.43 -5.55 -11.74
C HIS A 46 -6.39 -4.63 -12.40
N PHE A 47 -5.11 -5.03 -12.39
CA PHE A 47 -3.99 -4.24 -12.88
C PHE A 47 -3.30 -4.95 -14.06
N GLN A 48 -2.81 -4.14 -15.00
CA GLN A 48 -1.98 -4.60 -16.12
C GLN A 48 -0.53 -4.68 -15.65
N LEU A 49 -0.14 -5.82 -15.13
CA LEU A 49 1.24 -6.11 -14.74
C LEU A 49 2.07 -6.47 -15.97
N LYS A 50 3.34 -6.14 -15.95
CA LYS A 50 4.29 -6.42 -17.02
C LYS A 50 5.42 -7.30 -16.50
N LYS A 51 6.08 -8.00 -17.41
CA LYS A 51 7.32 -8.72 -17.12
C LYS A 51 8.34 -7.77 -16.48
N GLY A 52 8.94 -8.22 -15.37
CA GLY A 52 9.93 -7.45 -14.60
C GLY A 52 9.33 -6.41 -13.64
N ASP A 53 8.00 -6.28 -13.54
CA ASP A 53 7.40 -5.50 -12.46
C ASP A 53 7.60 -6.22 -11.12
N LEU A 54 7.94 -5.48 -10.06
CA LEU A 54 7.87 -5.95 -8.68
C LEU A 54 6.62 -5.36 -8.00
N VAL A 55 5.67 -6.22 -7.67
CA VAL A 55 4.39 -5.83 -7.06
C VAL A 55 4.42 -6.04 -5.56
N MET A 56 4.13 -5.01 -4.79
CA MET A 56 3.95 -5.11 -3.33
C MET A 56 2.49 -4.84 -2.95
N ALA A 57 1.90 -5.74 -2.16
CA ALA A 57 0.50 -5.68 -1.78
C ALA A 57 0.26 -6.09 -0.33
N ASP A 58 -0.90 -5.69 0.22
CA ASP A 58 -1.31 -6.07 1.57
C ASP A 58 -1.92 -7.47 1.65
N ALA A 59 -2.41 -7.85 2.84
CA ALA A 59 -2.98 -9.17 3.08
C ALA A 59 -4.33 -9.42 2.38
N GLY A 60 -4.99 -8.39 1.85
CA GLY A 60 -6.18 -8.55 1.01
C GLY A 60 -5.85 -9.24 -0.30
N TYR A 61 -4.68 -8.99 -0.84
CA TYR A 61 -4.14 -9.63 -2.03
C TYR A 61 -3.39 -10.94 -1.75
N GLY A 62 -3.21 -11.32 -0.48
CA GLY A 62 -2.39 -12.46 -0.03
C GLY A 62 -3.02 -13.82 -0.29
N THR A 63 -3.37 -14.13 -1.53
CA THR A 63 -3.95 -15.40 -1.98
C THR A 63 -3.06 -16.07 -3.01
N ALA A 64 -3.09 -17.41 -3.08
CA ALA A 64 -2.37 -18.17 -4.09
C ALA A 64 -2.79 -17.77 -5.52
N GLN A 65 -4.07 -17.41 -5.73
CA GLN A 65 -4.57 -16.92 -7.01
C GLN A 65 -3.82 -15.67 -7.47
N ASN A 66 -3.72 -14.66 -6.63
CA ASN A 66 -3.02 -13.41 -6.95
C ASN A 66 -1.53 -13.65 -7.16
N TYR A 67 -0.94 -14.49 -6.32
CA TYR A 67 0.48 -14.83 -6.39
C TYR A 67 0.83 -15.48 -7.74
N ILE A 68 0.09 -16.53 -8.13
CA ILE A 68 0.28 -17.26 -9.39
C ILE A 68 -0.01 -16.34 -10.59
N TYR A 69 -1.03 -15.47 -10.50
CA TYR A 69 -1.33 -14.49 -11.56
C TYR A 69 -0.12 -13.59 -11.87
N ALA A 70 0.57 -13.09 -10.84
CA ALA A 70 1.77 -12.26 -11.06
C ALA A 70 2.91 -13.08 -11.70
N GLN A 71 3.16 -14.30 -11.21
CA GLN A 71 4.18 -15.19 -11.78
C GLN A 71 3.90 -15.53 -13.25
N ASP A 72 2.64 -15.75 -13.62
CA ASP A 72 2.23 -16.02 -15.01
C ASP A 72 2.61 -14.89 -15.96
N LEU A 73 2.60 -13.66 -15.47
CA LEU A 73 3.01 -12.47 -16.19
C LEU A 73 4.50 -12.18 -16.10
N GLN A 74 5.28 -13.08 -15.48
CA GLN A 74 6.71 -12.88 -15.20
C GLN A 74 6.97 -11.59 -14.40
N ALA A 75 6.05 -11.26 -13.50
CA ALA A 75 6.17 -10.18 -12.53
C ALA A 75 6.52 -10.76 -11.16
N ASP A 76 7.40 -10.09 -10.42
CA ASP A 76 7.74 -10.43 -9.06
C ASP A 76 6.71 -9.88 -8.08
N VAL A 77 6.61 -10.54 -6.93
CA VAL A 77 5.61 -10.19 -5.93
C VAL A 77 6.19 -10.27 -4.52
N ILE A 78 5.84 -9.29 -3.68
CA ILE A 78 5.96 -9.34 -2.23
C ILE A 78 4.58 -9.03 -1.66
N VAL A 79 3.94 -10.01 -1.06
CA VAL A 79 2.59 -9.85 -0.54
C VAL A 79 2.51 -10.33 0.90
N ARG A 80 1.87 -9.53 1.75
CA ARG A 80 1.56 -9.99 3.11
C ARG A 80 0.53 -11.11 3.05
N ILE A 81 0.76 -12.17 3.81
CA ILE A 81 -0.16 -13.30 3.89
C ILE A 81 -0.69 -13.50 5.30
N THR A 82 -1.81 -14.20 5.40
CA THR A 82 -2.33 -14.70 6.66
C THR A 82 -1.98 -16.18 6.76
N PRO A 83 -1.12 -16.60 7.72
CA PRO A 83 -0.60 -17.97 7.79
C PRO A 83 -1.66 -19.07 7.79
N LYS A 84 -2.84 -18.79 8.32
CA LYS A 84 -3.97 -19.75 8.33
C LYS A 84 -4.66 -19.92 6.98
N ASN A 85 -4.57 -18.90 6.11
CA ASN A 85 -5.33 -18.87 4.85
C ASN A 85 -4.46 -19.14 3.63
N PHE A 86 -3.13 -19.02 3.77
CA PHE A 86 -2.20 -19.30 2.70
C PHE A 86 -1.63 -20.72 2.87
N CYS A 87 -1.93 -21.60 1.92
CA CYS A 87 -1.44 -22.96 1.93
C CYS A 87 -0.09 -23.05 1.25
N LEU A 88 0.92 -23.53 1.99
CA LEU A 88 2.27 -23.82 1.51
C LEU A 88 2.43 -25.34 1.43
N TYR A 89 3.12 -25.83 0.40
CA TYR A 89 3.40 -27.24 0.14
C TYR A 89 4.89 -27.46 -0.09
N ASN A 90 5.41 -28.62 0.31
CA ASN A 90 6.77 -29.05 -0.03
C ASN A 90 6.83 -29.69 -1.44
N GLU A 91 8.00 -30.18 -1.82
CA GLU A 91 8.24 -30.87 -3.10
C GLU A 91 7.42 -32.18 -3.21
N ASP A 92 7.21 -32.88 -2.10
CA ASP A 92 6.39 -34.10 -1.99
C ASP A 92 4.89 -33.81 -2.00
N ASN A 93 4.52 -32.56 -2.20
CA ASN A 93 3.11 -32.12 -2.20
C ASN A 93 2.42 -32.22 -0.83
N GLU A 94 3.15 -32.28 0.24
CA GLU A 94 2.63 -32.26 1.59
C GLU A 94 2.47 -30.82 2.08
N LYS A 95 1.43 -30.59 2.86
CA LYS A 95 1.12 -29.25 3.37
C LYS A 95 2.06 -28.85 4.51
N ILE A 96 2.75 -27.75 4.34
CA ILE A 96 3.58 -27.11 5.37
C ILE A 96 2.70 -26.21 6.23
N SER A 97 2.67 -26.45 7.54
CA SER A 97 1.95 -25.58 8.48
C SER A 97 2.79 -24.35 8.85
N LEU A 98 2.46 -23.20 8.26
CA LEU A 98 3.10 -21.93 8.62
C LEU A 98 2.92 -21.59 10.11
N VAL A 99 1.80 -21.96 10.72
CA VAL A 99 1.55 -21.75 12.15
C VAL A 99 2.52 -22.57 12.99
N SER A 100 2.79 -23.83 12.60
CA SER A 100 3.76 -24.70 13.29
C SER A 100 5.18 -24.14 13.18
N LEU A 101 5.56 -23.62 12.00
CA LEU A 101 6.86 -22.96 11.82
C LEU A 101 7.01 -21.73 12.71
N LEU A 102 5.97 -20.91 12.87
CA LEU A 102 5.98 -19.75 13.75
C LEU A 102 6.11 -20.14 15.23
N LYS A 103 5.48 -21.27 15.67
CA LYS A 103 5.64 -21.82 17.01
C LYS A 103 7.09 -22.24 17.26
N GLN A 104 7.66 -23.03 16.35
CA GLN A 104 9.04 -23.47 16.44
C GLN A 104 10.04 -22.30 16.46
N ALA A 105 9.82 -21.27 15.63
CA ALA A 105 10.65 -20.06 15.62
C ALA A 105 10.57 -19.31 16.96
N GLN A 106 9.39 -19.26 17.58
CA GLN A 106 9.22 -18.67 18.90
C GLN A 106 9.94 -19.47 19.99
N GLU A 107 9.84 -20.79 19.97
CA GLU A 107 10.50 -21.69 20.93
C GLU A 107 12.03 -21.62 20.82
N ARG A 108 12.57 -21.52 19.60
CA ARG A 108 13.99 -21.36 19.33
C ARG A 108 14.54 -19.98 19.68
N GLY A 109 13.69 -19.00 19.97
CA GLY A 109 14.06 -17.64 20.34
C GLY A 109 14.57 -16.75 19.19
N ASN A 110 14.69 -17.26 17.96
CA ASN A 110 15.18 -16.48 16.81
C ASN A 110 14.11 -15.58 16.19
N GLY A 111 12.82 -15.87 16.41
CA GLY A 111 11.69 -15.05 15.98
C GLY A 111 11.51 -14.89 14.45
N THR A 112 12.30 -15.60 13.64
CA THR A 112 12.28 -15.53 12.17
C THR A 112 11.98 -16.88 11.54
N VAL A 113 11.31 -16.86 10.38
CA VAL A 113 11.09 -18.00 9.50
C VAL A 113 11.44 -17.57 8.09
N ASP A 114 12.19 -18.39 7.37
CA ASP A 114 12.47 -18.21 5.96
C ASP A 114 12.42 -19.60 5.32
N VAL A 115 11.41 -19.85 4.50
CA VAL A 115 11.11 -21.18 3.97
C VAL A 115 10.62 -21.10 2.54
N PHE A 116 11.08 -22.04 1.72
CA PHE A 116 10.65 -22.22 0.35
C PHE A 116 9.59 -23.33 0.24
N GLY A 117 8.76 -23.24 -0.77
CA GLY A 117 7.75 -24.23 -1.07
C GLY A 117 6.90 -23.83 -2.27
N PHE A 118 5.71 -24.37 -2.32
CA PHE A 118 4.80 -24.16 -3.42
C PHE A 118 3.42 -23.71 -2.93
N CYS A 119 2.79 -22.81 -3.66
CA CYS A 119 1.37 -22.51 -3.51
C CYS A 119 0.57 -23.03 -4.71
N LYS A 120 -0.71 -23.30 -4.54
CA LYS A 120 -1.56 -23.89 -5.57
C LYS A 120 -2.85 -23.14 -5.74
N TYR A 121 -3.24 -22.95 -6.99
CA TYR A 121 -4.54 -22.42 -7.35
C TYR A 121 -5.06 -23.11 -8.62
N LYS A 122 -6.20 -23.81 -8.50
CA LYS A 122 -6.72 -24.69 -9.55
C LYS A 122 -5.64 -25.71 -9.98
N ASN A 123 -5.35 -25.83 -11.24
CA ASN A 123 -4.36 -26.76 -11.81
C ASN A 123 -2.95 -26.11 -11.95
N ARG A 124 -2.70 -25.00 -11.26
CA ARG A 124 -1.43 -24.26 -11.34
C ARG A 124 -0.71 -24.29 -10.02
N THR A 125 0.59 -24.42 -10.10
CA THR A 125 1.51 -24.41 -8.95
C THR A 125 2.52 -23.28 -9.14
N GLY A 126 2.73 -22.47 -8.12
CA GLY A 126 3.73 -21.41 -8.10
C GLY A 126 4.76 -21.66 -7.01
N PHE A 127 6.05 -21.49 -7.33
CA PHE A 127 7.12 -21.51 -6.35
C PHE A 127 7.04 -20.25 -5.48
N VAL A 128 7.18 -20.39 -4.17
CA VAL A 128 7.01 -19.29 -3.23
C VAL A 128 8.01 -19.39 -2.08
N ARG A 129 8.59 -18.27 -1.72
CA ARG A 129 9.37 -18.09 -0.48
C ARG A 129 8.49 -17.38 0.54
N VAL A 130 8.41 -17.91 1.75
CA VAL A 130 7.67 -17.31 2.85
C VAL A 130 8.64 -16.85 3.92
N ILE A 131 8.61 -15.55 4.21
CA ILE A 131 9.45 -14.92 5.22
C ILE A 131 8.55 -14.40 6.33
N ALA A 132 8.89 -14.73 7.58
CA ALA A 132 8.20 -14.20 8.75
C ALA A 132 9.20 -13.62 9.75
N GLN A 133 8.81 -12.53 10.39
CA GLN A 133 9.57 -11.90 11.45
C GLN A 133 8.64 -11.51 12.60
N LYS A 134 9.07 -11.82 13.82
CA LYS A 134 8.38 -11.41 15.04
C LYS A 134 8.35 -9.89 15.15
N LEU A 135 7.19 -9.34 15.43
CA LEU A 135 7.04 -7.91 15.64
C LEU A 135 7.65 -7.49 16.98
N PRO A 136 8.15 -6.25 17.10
CA PRO A 136 8.50 -5.66 18.39
C PRO A 136 7.34 -5.79 19.39
N PRO A 137 7.60 -5.96 20.69
CA PRO A 137 6.58 -6.27 21.69
C PRO A 137 5.39 -5.32 21.65
N GLU A 138 5.62 -4.02 21.56
CA GLU A 138 4.55 -3.01 21.49
C GLU A 138 3.67 -3.15 20.25
N GLN A 139 4.27 -3.47 19.10
CA GLN A 139 3.53 -3.64 17.84
C GLN A 139 2.75 -4.95 17.85
N ALA A 140 3.33 -6.02 18.39
CA ALA A 140 2.67 -7.30 18.58
C ALA A 140 1.44 -7.16 19.47
N GLU A 141 1.57 -6.48 20.62
CA GLU A 141 0.46 -6.23 21.54
C GLU A 141 -0.66 -5.42 20.89
N LYS A 142 -0.31 -4.33 20.17
CA LYS A 142 -1.29 -3.51 19.43
C LYS A 142 -2.04 -4.34 18.38
N SER A 143 -1.32 -5.21 17.65
CA SER A 143 -1.90 -6.09 16.63
C SER A 143 -2.84 -7.13 17.27
N GLN A 144 -2.43 -7.75 18.38
CA GLN A 144 -3.24 -8.73 19.13
C GLN A 144 -4.49 -8.08 19.73
N LYS A 145 -4.37 -6.90 20.35
CA LYS A 145 -5.52 -6.12 20.87
C LYS A 145 -6.52 -5.81 19.75
N ARG A 146 -6.03 -5.41 18.57
CA ARG A 146 -6.89 -5.16 17.39
C ARG A 146 -7.63 -6.44 16.94
N ARG A 147 -6.97 -7.59 16.95
CA ARG A 147 -7.59 -8.89 16.61
C ARG A 147 -8.66 -9.29 17.64
N LYS A 148 -8.35 -9.16 18.93
CA LYS A 148 -9.31 -9.42 20.02
C LYS A 148 -10.56 -8.55 19.87
N ARG A 149 -10.40 -7.23 19.66
CA ARG A 149 -11.54 -6.30 19.45
C ARG A 149 -12.39 -6.70 18.22
N LYS A 150 -11.74 -7.08 17.10
CA LYS A 150 -12.47 -7.53 15.90
C LYS A 150 -13.22 -8.84 16.14
N ALA A 151 -12.64 -9.79 16.85
CA ALA A 151 -13.28 -11.04 17.21
C ALA A 151 -14.50 -10.81 18.15
N SER A 152 -14.33 -9.98 19.17
CA SER A 152 -15.42 -9.58 20.10
C SER A 152 -16.57 -8.91 19.34
N LYS A 153 -16.27 -7.93 18.48
CA LYS A 153 -17.29 -7.25 17.66
C LYS A 153 -18.08 -8.21 16.75
N ASN A 154 -17.43 -9.27 16.28
CA ASN A 154 -18.05 -10.27 15.41
C ASN A 154 -18.54 -11.50 16.18
N GLN A 155 -18.56 -11.46 17.51
CA GLN A 155 -18.98 -12.56 18.42
C GLN A 155 -18.26 -13.90 18.11
N ARG A 156 -16.98 -13.82 17.71
CA ARG A 156 -16.16 -15.00 17.39
C ARG A 156 -15.12 -15.26 18.46
N LYS A 157 -14.93 -16.54 18.82
CA LYS A 157 -13.82 -16.95 19.68
C LYS A 157 -12.51 -16.77 18.94
N ILE A 158 -11.50 -16.24 19.62
CA ILE A 158 -10.15 -16.10 19.09
C ILE A 158 -9.30 -17.27 19.59
N THR A 159 -8.53 -17.88 18.70
CA THR A 159 -7.60 -18.98 19.05
C THR A 159 -6.22 -18.42 19.36
N GLU A 160 -5.43 -19.16 20.16
CA GLU A 160 -4.03 -18.84 20.45
C GLU A 160 -3.20 -18.71 19.19
N ASP A 161 -3.37 -19.60 18.21
CA ASP A 161 -2.74 -19.50 16.90
C ASP A 161 -3.03 -18.19 16.17
N THR A 162 -4.23 -17.64 16.32
CA THR A 162 -4.58 -16.34 15.72
C THR A 162 -3.84 -15.20 16.42
N LEU A 163 -3.65 -15.30 17.73
CA LEU A 163 -2.88 -14.32 18.49
C LEU A 163 -1.37 -14.46 18.21
N LEU A 164 -0.86 -15.68 18.09
CA LEU A 164 0.51 -15.95 17.66
C LEU A 164 0.77 -15.30 16.29
N CYS A 165 -0.04 -15.63 15.29
CA CYS A 165 0.09 -15.06 13.94
C CYS A 165 -0.01 -13.53 13.91
N ALA A 166 -0.78 -12.93 14.82
CA ALA A 166 -0.87 -11.48 14.94
C ALA A 166 0.40 -10.83 15.51
N GLY A 167 1.27 -11.59 16.14
CA GLY A 167 2.59 -11.16 16.62
C GLY A 167 3.69 -11.19 15.57
N TYR A 168 3.38 -11.59 14.34
CA TYR A 168 4.35 -11.69 13.23
C TYR A 168 3.93 -10.88 12.03
N ILE A 169 4.90 -10.34 11.30
CA ILE A 169 4.74 -9.98 9.89
C ILE A 169 5.11 -11.20 9.05
N VAL A 170 4.25 -11.59 8.12
CA VAL A 170 4.48 -12.75 7.25
C VAL A 170 4.22 -12.32 5.81
N VAL A 171 5.21 -12.49 4.96
CA VAL A 171 5.14 -12.18 3.53
C VAL A 171 5.44 -13.41 2.69
N ALA A 172 4.79 -13.52 1.55
CA ALA A 172 5.11 -14.44 0.48
C ALA A 172 5.76 -13.64 -0.65
N THR A 173 6.84 -14.17 -1.24
CA THR A 173 7.59 -13.51 -2.29
C THR A 173 8.08 -14.49 -3.36
N SER A 174 8.23 -13.99 -4.60
CA SER A 174 8.89 -14.69 -5.70
C SER A 174 10.41 -14.45 -5.74
N LEU A 175 10.90 -13.47 -4.96
CA LEU A 175 12.32 -13.16 -4.90
C LEU A 175 13.10 -14.30 -4.26
N GLY A 176 14.22 -14.65 -4.87
CA GLY A 176 15.06 -15.77 -4.46
C GLY A 176 16.02 -15.47 -3.31
N VAL A 177 17.07 -16.28 -3.21
CA VAL A 177 18.07 -16.21 -2.15
C VAL A 177 19.06 -15.05 -2.30
N GLU A 178 19.13 -14.46 -3.49
CA GLU A 178 19.94 -13.28 -3.79
C GLU A 178 19.56 -12.07 -2.92
N TYR A 179 18.31 -12.06 -2.41
CA TYR A 179 17.85 -11.07 -1.43
C TYR A 179 17.67 -11.74 -0.08
N SER A 180 18.25 -11.16 0.97
CA SER A 180 18.03 -11.63 2.33
C SER A 180 16.57 -11.41 2.76
N GLY A 181 16.11 -12.21 3.72
CA GLY A 181 14.76 -12.03 4.28
C GLY A 181 14.53 -10.65 4.92
N GLU A 182 15.61 -10.07 5.48
CA GLU A 182 15.56 -8.73 6.08
C GLU A 182 15.41 -7.65 5.02
N GLU A 183 16.14 -7.71 3.90
CA GLU A 183 15.99 -6.79 2.77
C GLU A 183 14.58 -6.84 2.19
N ILE A 184 14.01 -8.02 1.99
CA ILE A 184 12.63 -8.18 1.50
C ILE A 184 11.62 -7.57 2.47
N LEU A 185 11.78 -7.78 3.77
CA LEU A 185 10.91 -7.17 4.78
C LEU A 185 11.10 -5.66 4.87
N HIS A 186 12.33 -5.17 4.68
CA HIS A 186 12.60 -3.74 4.60
C HIS A 186 11.93 -3.12 3.38
N LEU A 187 12.08 -3.74 2.22
CA LEU A 187 11.43 -3.35 0.98
C LEU A 187 9.88 -3.32 1.14
N TYR A 188 9.31 -4.33 1.78
CA TYR A 188 7.88 -4.39 2.04
C TYR A 188 7.36 -3.23 2.91
N ARG A 189 8.17 -2.64 3.77
CA ARG A 189 7.78 -1.48 4.58
C ARG A 189 7.39 -0.27 3.72
N SER A 190 7.97 -0.13 2.53
CA SER A 190 7.62 0.95 1.59
C SER A 190 6.15 0.89 1.11
N ARG A 191 5.49 -0.26 1.23
CA ARG A 191 4.06 -0.40 0.94
C ARG A 191 3.19 0.62 1.69
N TRP A 192 3.65 1.11 2.84
CA TRP A 192 2.97 2.19 3.59
C TRP A 192 2.71 3.44 2.74
N GLN A 193 3.47 3.69 1.69
CA GLN A 193 3.32 4.88 0.83
C GLN A 193 1.94 4.92 0.15
N VAL A 194 1.41 3.77 -0.27
CA VAL A 194 0.08 3.73 -0.88
C VAL A 194 -1.03 4.02 0.13
N GLU A 195 -0.85 3.65 1.42
CA GLU A 195 -1.79 4.04 2.48
C GLU A 195 -1.77 5.55 2.73
N LEU A 196 -0.58 6.17 2.71
CA LEU A 196 -0.44 7.63 2.82
C LEU A 196 -1.09 8.33 1.62
N LEU A 197 -0.95 7.77 0.43
CA LEU A 197 -1.59 8.27 -0.79
C LEU A 197 -3.12 8.27 -0.64
N PHE A 198 -3.72 7.15 -0.23
CA PHE A 198 -5.16 7.10 0.07
C PHE A 198 -5.59 8.05 1.19
N LYS A 199 -4.74 8.24 2.19
CA LYS A 199 -5.01 9.19 3.27
C LYS A 199 -5.06 10.61 2.72
N ARG A 200 -4.10 11.02 1.88
CA ARG A 200 -4.10 12.32 1.20
C ARG A 200 -5.36 12.50 0.36
N PHE A 201 -5.67 11.51 -0.48
CA PHE A 201 -6.88 11.50 -1.28
C PHE A 201 -8.14 11.77 -0.45
N LYS A 202 -8.34 11.01 0.62
CA LYS A 202 -9.53 11.16 1.47
C LYS A 202 -9.59 12.48 2.22
N GLN A 203 -8.46 13.00 2.68
CA GLN A 203 -8.41 14.23 3.46
C GLN A 203 -8.50 15.49 2.60
N SER A 204 -7.78 15.54 1.48
CA SER A 204 -7.75 16.72 0.61
C SER A 204 -9.05 16.93 -0.14
N PHE A 205 -9.76 15.85 -0.48
CA PHE A 205 -10.93 15.90 -1.34
C PHE A 205 -12.26 15.69 -0.60
N SER A 206 -12.23 15.46 0.71
CA SER A 206 -13.43 15.16 1.52
C SER A 206 -14.33 14.06 0.94
N ILE A 207 -13.73 13.14 0.14
CA ILE A 207 -14.42 12.10 -0.65
C ILE A 207 -15.06 11.01 0.21
N THR A 208 -14.88 11.08 1.52
CA THR A 208 -15.47 10.09 2.42
C THR A 208 -16.99 10.03 2.35
N ARG A 209 -17.64 11.07 1.79
CA ARG A 209 -19.10 11.20 1.74
C ARG A 209 -19.55 11.95 0.49
N VAL A 210 -19.92 11.23 -0.54
CA VAL A 210 -20.55 11.81 -1.74
C VAL A 210 -22.06 11.81 -1.55
N LYS A 211 -22.70 12.99 -1.55
CA LYS A 211 -24.16 13.10 -1.58
C LYS A 211 -24.61 13.03 -3.02
N ALA A 212 -25.40 12.03 -3.37
CA ALA A 212 -25.93 11.88 -4.72
C ALA A 212 -27.35 11.33 -4.69
N GLY A 213 -28.17 11.80 -5.61
CA GLY A 213 -29.55 11.36 -5.80
C GLY A 213 -29.69 10.04 -6.55
N SER A 214 -28.62 9.56 -7.24
CA SER A 214 -28.58 8.29 -7.93
C SER A 214 -27.18 7.67 -7.88
N THR A 215 -27.08 6.34 -8.02
CA THR A 215 -25.81 5.60 -8.07
C THR A 215 -24.93 6.11 -9.21
N ARG A 216 -25.47 6.27 -10.41
CA ARG A 216 -24.73 6.73 -11.58
C ARG A 216 -24.14 8.13 -11.39
N TYR A 217 -24.88 9.02 -10.77
CA TYR A 217 -24.38 10.37 -10.46
C TYR A 217 -23.25 10.31 -9.43
N ALA A 218 -23.37 9.45 -8.42
CA ALA A 218 -22.32 9.26 -7.41
C ALA A 218 -21.04 8.69 -8.02
N GLU A 219 -21.12 7.69 -8.90
CA GLU A 219 -19.97 7.13 -9.63
C GLU A 219 -19.28 8.22 -10.46
N THR A 220 -20.06 9.03 -11.19
CA THR A 220 -19.53 10.14 -11.97
C THR A 220 -18.78 11.15 -11.09
N LEU A 221 -19.33 11.52 -9.94
CA LEU A 221 -18.66 12.42 -8.99
C LEU A 221 -17.37 11.82 -8.44
N VAL A 222 -17.36 10.54 -8.08
CA VAL A 222 -16.14 9.84 -7.63
C VAL A 222 -15.07 9.85 -8.71
N LEU A 223 -15.44 9.57 -9.97
CA LEU A 223 -14.51 9.58 -11.10
C LEU A 223 -13.94 10.98 -11.36
N LEU A 224 -14.79 12.03 -11.34
CA LEU A 224 -14.33 13.41 -11.47
C LEU A 224 -13.35 13.80 -10.36
N GLN A 225 -13.67 13.45 -9.12
CA GLN A 225 -12.78 13.70 -7.99
C GLN A 225 -11.45 12.95 -8.10
N LEU A 226 -11.46 11.72 -8.62
CA LEU A 226 -10.24 10.95 -8.89
C LEU A 226 -9.39 11.62 -9.98
N ILE A 227 -9.99 12.12 -11.06
CA ILE A 227 -9.28 12.83 -12.12
C ILE A 227 -8.60 14.09 -11.56
N ILE A 228 -9.35 14.93 -10.84
CA ILE A 228 -8.81 16.15 -10.22
C ILE A 228 -7.68 15.81 -9.25
N TRP A 229 -7.85 14.75 -8.46
CA TRP A 229 -6.81 14.31 -7.53
C TRP A 229 -5.54 13.83 -8.25
N ILE A 230 -5.64 13.06 -9.32
CA ILE A 230 -4.47 12.61 -10.10
C ILE A 230 -3.70 13.82 -10.65
N ILE A 231 -4.42 14.80 -11.18
CA ILE A 231 -3.81 16.04 -11.68
C ILE A 231 -3.11 16.78 -10.54
N ALA A 232 -3.77 16.93 -9.38
CA ALA A 232 -3.20 17.59 -8.21
C ALA A 232 -1.96 16.87 -7.65
N GLU A 233 -1.97 15.54 -7.57
CA GLU A 233 -0.79 14.75 -7.14
C GLU A 233 0.36 14.89 -8.14
N HIS A 234 0.08 14.90 -9.43
CA HIS A 234 1.11 15.11 -10.45
C HIS A 234 1.72 16.52 -10.34
N GLN A 235 0.92 17.55 -10.21
CA GLN A 235 1.39 18.92 -10.02
C GLN A 235 2.20 19.07 -8.73
N ALA A 236 1.74 18.47 -7.63
CA ALA A 236 2.46 18.49 -6.36
C ALA A 236 3.84 17.82 -6.47
N PHE A 237 3.94 16.74 -7.22
CA PHE A 237 5.20 16.05 -7.46
C PHE A 237 6.17 16.87 -8.32
N GLU A 238 5.70 17.45 -9.44
CA GLU A 238 6.51 18.29 -10.31
C GLU A 238 7.00 19.53 -9.55
N PHE A 239 6.14 20.10 -8.70
CA PHE A 239 6.51 21.23 -7.86
C PHE A 239 7.54 20.85 -6.79
N GLU A 240 7.38 19.72 -6.12
CA GLU A 240 8.40 19.22 -5.17
C GLU A 240 9.74 18.98 -5.85
N ARG A 241 9.75 18.42 -7.08
CA ARG A 241 10.96 18.24 -7.87
C ARG A 241 11.64 19.57 -8.17
N TYR A 242 10.86 20.54 -8.66
CA TYR A 242 11.35 21.91 -8.92
C TYR A 242 11.97 22.55 -7.68
N LEU A 243 11.33 22.42 -6.51
CA LEU A 243 11.83 22.96 -5.27
C LEU A 243 13.15 22.30 -4.84
N ARG A 244 13.26 20.97 -4.98
CA ARG A 244 14.50 20.23 -4.66
C ARG A 244 15.66 20.61 -5.57
N GLU A 245 15.39 20.83 -6.84
CA GLU A 245 16.40 21.23 -7.82
C GLU A 245 16.93 22.67 -7.57
N ASN A 246 16.10 23.53 -7.00
CA ASN A 246 16.41 24.93 -6.73
C ASN A 246 16.68 25.24 -5.24
N ASP A 247 16.72 24.24 -4.35
CA ASP A 247 17.03 24.44 -2.93
C ASP A 247 18.56 24.55 -2.73
N GLU A 248 19.04 25.76 -2.48
CA GLU A 248 20.45 26.04 -2.21
C GLU A 248 20.99 25.27 -0.99
N ASN A 249 20.13 24.96 -0.01
CA ASN A 249 20.52 24.27 1.22
C ASN A 249 20.41 22.74 1.15
N ARG A 250 19.78 22.17 0.13
CA ARG A 250 19.56 20.72 -0.10
C ARG A 250 19.02 19.90 1.09
N ASN A 251 18.64 20.55 2.18
CA ASN A 251 18.20 19.93 3.43
C ASN A 251 16.72 20.18 3.78
N THR A 252 16.01 20.96 2.95
CA THR A 252 14.62 21.28 3.19
C THR A 252 13.73 20.11 2.76
N VAL A 253 12.88 19.62 3.66
CA VAL A 253 11.89 18.61 3.35
C VAL A 253 10.55 19.27 3.13
N TYR A 254 10.03 19.15 1.92
CA TYR A 254 8.74 19.71 1.55
C TYR A 254 7.60 18.74 1.87
N SER A 255 6.48 19.27 2.34
CA SER A 255 5.32 18.46 2.68
C SER A 255 4.53 18.10 1.42
N ILE A 256 4.65 16.86 0.94
CA ILE A 256 3.83 16.37 -0.16
C ILE A 256 2.33 16.55 0.12
N TYR A 257 1.90 16.41 1.39
CA TYR A 257 0.52 16.63 1.79
C TYR A 257 0.07 18.08 1.55
N GLU A 258 0.86 19.05 1.99
CA GLU A 258 0.54 20.46 1.81
C GLU A 258 0.63 20.86 0.33
N ASN A 259 1.63 20.35 -0.39
CA ASN A 259 1.75 20.56 -1.83
C ASN A 259 0.51 20.04 -2.58
N SER A 260 0.04 18.82 -2.28
CA SER A 260 -1.17 18.26 -2.88
C SER A 260 -2.41 19.09 -2.55
N ARG A 261 -2.51 19.57 -1.31
CA ARG A 261 -3.63 20.43 -0.87
C ARG A 261 -3.65 21.75 -1.63
N ILE A 262 -2.50 22.35 -1.82
CA ILE A 262 -2.36 23.63 -2.53
C ILE A 262 -2.61 23.45 -4.02
N ALA A 263 -2.03 22.43 -4.65
CA ALA A 263 -2.29 22.10 -6.05
C ALA A 263 -3.81 21.91 -6.29
N PHE A 264 -4.50 21.25 -5.36
CA PHE A 264 -5.96 21.11 -5.43
C PHE A 264 -6.69 22.46 -5.33
N ILE A 265 -6.28 23.34 -4.40
CA ILE A 265 -6.86 24.69 -4.27
C ILE A 265 -6.65 25.47 -5.57
N GLN A 266 -5.44 25.44 -6.14
CA GLN A 266 -5.13 26.12 -7.39
C GLN A 266 -5.97 25.60 -8.56
N ILE A 267 -6.12 24.28 -8.70
CA ILE A 267 -6.96 23.67 -9.73
C ILE A 267 -8.43 24.11 -9.54
N LYS A 268 -8.93 24.08 -8.30
CA LYS A 268 -10.27 24.54 -7.97
C LYS A 268 -10.44 26.02 -8.33
N THR A 269 -9.46 26.85 -7.98
CA THR A 269 -9.44 28.28 -8.29
C THR A 269 -9.50 28.53 -9.79
N ILE A 270 -8.71 27.79 -10.58
CA ILE A 270 -8.74 27.88 -12.05
C ILE A 270 -10.11 27.46 -12.58
N LEU A 271 -10.65 26.35 -12.12
CA LEU A 271 -11.94 25.81 -12.56
C LEU A 271 -13.12 26.73 -12.20
N CYS A 272 -13.03 27.42 -11.06
CA CYS A 272 -14.05 28.37 -10.60
C CYS A 272 -13.81 29.80 -11.09
N LEU A 273 -12.70 30.05 -11.83
CA LEU A 273 -12.26 31.40 -12.24
C LEU A 273 -12.01 32.36 -11.07
N GLU A 274 -11.68 31.80 -9.90
CA GLU A 274 -11.39 32.56 -8.68
C GLU A 274 -9.88 32.89 -8.59
N TRP A 275 -9.40 33.71 -9.54
CA TRP A 275 -7.98 34.05 -9.69
C TRP A 275 -7.34 34.70 -8.44
N SER A 276 -8.16 35.33 -7.59
CA SER A 276 -7.71 35.97 -6.34
C SER A 276 -7.13 34.98 -5.32
N LEU A 277 -7.42 33.68 -5.46
CA LEU A 277 -6.90 32.62 -4.62
C LEU A 277 -5.64 31.94 -5.20
N PHE A 278 -5.17 32.43 -6.35
CA PHE A 278 -3.97 31.88 -6.97
C PHE A 278 -2.74 32.26 -6.15
N VAL A 279 -1.97 31.27 -5.70
CA VAL A 279 -0.78 31.47 -4.89
C VAL A 279 0.45 31.45 -5.78
N ASP A 280 1.27 32.50 -5.69
CA ASP A 280 2.55 32.55 -6.40
C ASP A 280 3.57 31.61 -5.73
N PRO A 281 4.12 30.63 -6.47
CA PRO A 281 5.17 29.75 -5.94
C PRO A 281 6.46 30.49 -5.52
N ALA A 282 6.68 31.70 -6.03
CA ALA A 282 7.82 32.54 -5.67
C ALA A 282 7.66 33.25 -4.31
N ASP A 283 6.47 33.20 -3.69
CA ASP A 283 6.22 33.80 -2.39
C ASP A 283 6.98 33.09 -1.28
N LYS A 284 7.91 33.81 -0.63
CA LYS A 284 8.76 33.29 0.45
C LYS A 284 7.97 32.82 1.68
N GLU A 285 6.87 33.46 2.02
CA GLU A 285 5.99 33.04 3.12
C GLU A 285 5.32 31.72 2.80
N TYR A 286 4.85 31.57 1.57
CA TYR A 286 4.27 30.35 1.07
C TYR A 286 5.26 29.17 1.10
N MET A 287 6.50 29.41 0.64
CA MET A 287 7.58 28.43 0.69
C MET A 287 7.92 28.01 2.13
N ARG A 288 7.93 28.97 3.06
CA ARG A 288 8.14 28.69 4.50
C ARG A 288 7.02 27.83 5.08
N PHE A 289 5.79 28.05 4.66
CA PHE A 289 4.63 27.24 5.09
C PHE A 289 4.72 25.80 4.57
N LEU A 290 5.21 25.58 3.35
CA LEU A 290 5.39 24.26 2.76
C LEU A 290 6.56 23.49 3.36
N SER A 291 7.56 24.19 3.88
CA SER A 291 8.72 23.58 4.51
C SER A 291 8.33 22.93 5.83
N GLN A 292 8.86 21.78 6.12
CA GLN A 292 8.67 21.11 7.42
C GLN A 292 9.97 20.46 7.88
N ARG A 293 10.08 20.28 9.19
CA ARG A 293 11.22 19.56 9.75
C ARG A 293 11.27 18.13 9.26
N LYS A 294 12.45 17.66 8.88
CA LYS A 294 12.71 16.27 8.49
C LYS A 294 12.24 15.35 9.61
N ARG A 295 11.31 14.43 9.30
CA ARG A 295 10.81 13.42 10.24
C ARG A 295 11.47 12.08 9.93
N TRP A 296 11.71 11.26 10.96
CA TRP A 296 12.32 9.95 10.83
C TRP A 296 11.71 9.06 9.72
N ARG A 297 10.39 9.08 9.55
CA ARG A 297 9.69 8.33 8.49
C ARG A 297 9.99 8.82 7.06
N ILE A 298 10.31 10.08 6.92
CA ILE A 298 10.69 10.68 5.62
C ILE A 298 12.13 10.28 5.29
N SER A 299 13.03 10.27 6.29
CA SER A 299 14.42 9.82 6.09
C SER A 299 14.50 8.34 5.69
N GLN A 300 13.66 7.46 6.24
CA GLN A 300 13.57 6.07 5.80
C GLN A 300 13.14 5.93 4.33
N ASN A 301 12.31 6.82 3.84
CA ASN A 301 11.88 6.82 2.45
C ASN A 301 12.98 7.29 1.50
N GLU A 302 13.74 8.29 1.90
CA GLU A 302 14.91 8.79 1.14
C GLU A 302 16.03 7.75 1.13
N GLU A 303 16.28 7.08 2.25
CA GLU A 303 17.24 5.99 2.38
C GLU A 303 16.84 4.79 1.53
N PHE A 304 15.54 4.47 1.47
CA PHE A 304 14.98 3.46 0.59
C PHE A 304 15.19 3.81 -0.89
N HIS A 305 14.88 5.04 -1.30
CA HIS A 305 15.09 5.48 -2.69
C HIS A 305 16.56 5.47 -3.11
N THR A 306 17.48 5.81 -2.20
CA THR A 306 18.91 5.86 -2.51
C THR A 306 19.58 4.48 -2.45
N THR A 307 19.23 3.66 -1.46
CA THR A 307 20.00 2.43 -1.18
C THR A 307 19.39 1.17 -1.82
N VAL A 308 18.06 1.04 -1.79
CA VAL A 308 17.40 -0.19 -2.23
C VAL A 308 17.02 -0.14 -3.71
N LEU A 309 16.46 0.98 -4.18
CA LEU A 309 16.08 1.09 -5.59
C LEU A 309 17.27 1.23 -6.51
N SER A 310 18.36 1.89 -6.10
CA SER A 310 19.59 1.94 -6.90
C SER A 310 20.29 0.59 -7.00
N GLY A 311 20.19 -0.25 -5.96
CA GLY A 311 20.74 -1.61 -5.96
C GLY A 311 19.88 -2.65 -6.70
N LEU A 312 18.55 -2.44 -6.78
CA LEU A 312 17.62 -3.34 -7.47
C LEU A 312 17.47 -3.04 -8.97
N LEU A 313 17.89 -1.85 -9.42
CA LEU A 313 17.76 -1.39 -10.81
C LEU A 313 19.12 -1.36 -11.54
N ALA A 314 20.23 -1.65 -10.85
CA ALA A 314 21.55 -1.88 -11.44
C ALA A 314 21.72 -3.36 -11.81
#